data_283c727f0daf588e6fd183ec60e77c8f
#
_entry.id   283c727f0daf588e6fd183ec60e77c8f
#
_cell.length_a   1.000
_cell.length_b   1.000
_cell.length_c   1.000
_cell.angle_alpha   90.00
_cell.angle_beta   90.00
_cell.angle_gamma   90.00
#
_symmetry.space_group_name_H-M   'P 1'
#
loop_
_entity.id
_entity.type
_entity.pdbx_description
1 polymer ?
#
loop_
_entity_poly.entity_id
_entity_poly.type
_entity_poly.pdbx_seq_one_letter_code
_entity_poly.pdbx_strand_id
1 'polypeptide(L)'
;ESNTAIAHFATGKSDASGISAEDFEWVKRAQGTYDFTIYNRGPSASVNFFWFNQNAGISEEGRPYLPKHKLEWFTDKRFRQAILHGFNREGLIDAILFGKGEVLHSIIPPAKGEWHNPNVRKYDYSIAKAKALLQSAGFYWDSDRTLKDRNGEPVRFNLLLVESDRYDQIGVTFV
;
A
#
# COMPACT_ATOMS: atom_id res chain seq x y z
N GLU A 1 -7.34 12.47 16.18
CA GLU A 1 -7.22 11.62 17.40
C GLU A 1 -5.77 11.54 17.91
N SER A 2 -4.75 11.39 17.05
CA SER A 2 -3.33 11.33 17.45
C SER A 2 -2.90 12.60 18.21
N ASN A 3 -3.19 13.77 17.69
CA ASN A 3 -2.82 15.05 18.28
C ASN A 3 -3.41 15.24 19.69
N THR A 4 -4.62 14.76 19.94
CA THR A 4 -5.26 14.82 21.26
C THR A 4 -4.55 13.92 22.27
N ALA A 5 -4.16 12.71 21.87
CA ALA A 5 -3.44 11.78 22.74
C ALA A 5 -2.06 12.34 23.13
N ILE A 6 -1.34 12.92 22.17
CA ILE A 6 -0.04 13.56 22.44
C ILE A 6 -0.20 14.80 23.33
N ALA A 7 -1.24 15.61 23.13
CA ALA A 7 -1.53 16.76 23.98
C ALA A 7 -1.87 16.35 25.43
N HIS A 8 -2.59 15.26 25.63
CA HIS A 8 -2.86 14.70 26.96
C HIS A 8 -1.57 14.23 27.63
N PHE A 9 -0.69 13.55 26.88
CA PHE A 9 0.61 13.17 27.39
C PHE A 9 1.47 14.37 27.76
N ALA A 10 1.58 15.37 26.89
CA ALA A 10 2.36 16.59 27.14
C ALA A 10 1.86 17.41 28.35
N THR A 11 0.58 17.29 28.69
CA THR A 11 -0.04 17.98 29.85
C THR A 11 -0.13 17.11 31.12
N GLY A 12 0.48 15.92 31.12
CA GLY A 12 0.49 14.99 32.26
C GLY A 12 -0.87 14.33 32.53
N LYS A 13 -1.78 14.33 31.56
CA LYS A 13 -3.07 13.64 31.68
C LYS A 13 -2.99 12.15 31.33
N SER A 14 -1.89 11.72 30.71
CA SER A 14 -1.59 10.31 30.48
C SER A 14 -0.09 10.06 30.65
N ASP A 15 0.25 8.86 31.12
CA ASP A 15 1.64 8.45 31.41
C ASP A 15 2.37 7.92 30.16
N ALA A 16 1.62 7.59 29.09
CA ALA A 16 2.17 7.09 27.83
C ALA A 16 1.29 7.47 26.65
N SER A 17 1.90 7.64 25.49
CA SER A 17 1.20 7.90 24.22
C SER A 17 1.87 7.16 23.06
N GLY A 18 1.07 6.69 22.10
CA GLY A 18 1.58 6.25 20.80
C GLY A 18 1.96 7.46 19.94
N ILE A 19 3.03 7.31 19.16
CA ILE A 19 3.52 8.34 18.24
C ILE A 19 3.41 7.78 16.82
N SER A 20 2.78 8.54 15.91
CA SER A 20 2.75 8.21 14.50
C SER A 20 4.07 8.55 13.81
N ALA A 21 4.27 8.08 12.58
CA ALA A 21 5.46 8.44 11.79
C ALA A 21 5.52 9.94 11.51
N GLU A 22 4.36 10.56 11.24
CA GLU A 22 4.22 11.98 10.95
C GLU A 22 4.59 12.85 12.15
N ASP A 23 4.25 12.40 13.36
CA ASP A 23 4.45 13.15 14.59
C ASP A 23 5.85 12.96 15.20
N PHE A 24 6.57 11.94 14.76
CA PHE A 24 7.83 11.50 15.38
C PHE A 24 8.87 12.62 15.49
N GLU A 25 9.10 13.38 14.43
CA GLU A 25 10.19 14.36 14.39
C GLU A 25 9.94 15.57 15.32
N TRP A 26 8.70 16.00 15.45
CA TRP A 26 8.39 17.09 16.38
C TRP A 26 8.35 16.61 17.84
N VAL A 27 7.84 15.40 18.10
CA VAL A 27 7.88 14.82 19.45
C VAL A 27 9.31 14.57 19.90
N LYS A 28 10.17 14.10 19.00
CA LYS A 28 11.61 13.91 19.28
C LYS A 28 12.30 15.21 19.66
N ARG A 29 11.98 16.32 18.98
CA ARG A 29 12.49 17.65 19.36
C ARG A 29 11.97 18.11 20.72
N ALA A 30 10.72 17.82 21.04
CA ALA A 30 10.12 18.17 22.33
C ALA A 30 10.72 17.40 23.51
N GLN A 31 11.33 16.22 23.28
CA GLN A 31 12.05 15.44 24.31
C GLN A 31 13.16 16.23 25.02
N GLY A 32 13.77 17.21 24.35
CA GLY A 32 14.77 18.09 24.97
C GLY A 32 14.20 19.12 25.94
N THR A 33 12.89 19.38 25.87
CA THR A 33 12.20 20.37 26.71
C THR A 33 11.39 19.72 27.84
N TYR A 34 10.87 18.52 27.58
CA TYR A 34 10.02 17.78 28.51
C TYR A 34 10.71 16.49 28.92
N ASP A 35 10.55 16.07 30.18
CA ASP A 35 11.15 14.87 30.73
C ASP A 35 10.31 13.62 30.35
N PHE A 36 10.60 13.05 29.17
CA PHE A 36 10.04 11.78 28.72
C PHE A 36 11.03 10.99 27.87
N THR A 37 10.79 9.71 27.68
CA THR A 37 11.59 8.81 26.87
C THR A 37 10.80 8.25 25.70
N ILE A 38 11.40 8.28 24.50
CA ILE A 38 10.84 7.64 23.30
C ILE A 38 11.40 6.24 23.17
N TYR A 39 10.53 5.25 23.13
CA TYR A 39 10.90 3.84 22.94
C TYR A 39 10.54 3.40 21.51
N ASN A 40 11.53 2.90 20.77
CA ASN A 40 11.27 2.19 19.53
C ASN A 40 10.87 0.76 19.85
N ARG A 41 9.64 0.38 19.54
CA ARG A 41 9.09 -0.95 19.78
C ARG A 41 9.26 -1.91 18.60
N GLY A 42 10.02 -1.52 17.60
CA GLY A 42 10.21 -2.29 16.38
C GLY A 42 9.03 -2.17 15.39
N PRO A 43 9.03 -3.03 14.35
CA PRO A 43 8.00 -3.01 13.32
C PRO A 43 6.61 -3.29 13.87
N SER A 44 5.61 -2.59 13.34
CA SER A 44 4.21 -2.81 13.68
C SER A 44 3.73 -4.18 13.18
N ALA A 45 2.77 -4.77 13.89
CA ALA A 45 2.03 -5.93 13.41
C ALA A 45 0.95 -5.57 12.37
N SER A 46 0.74 -4.30 12.10
CA SER A 46 -0.19 -3.81 11.08
C SER A 46 0.45 -3.82 9.70
N VAL A 47 -0.36 -4.09 8.68
CA VAL A 47 0.06 -4.10 7.28
C VAL A 47 -0.88 -3.26 6.44
N ASN A 48 -0.33 -2.51 5.48
CA ASN A 48 -1.10 -1.89 4.42
C ASN A 48 -0.97 -2.75 3.17
N PHE A 49 -2.08 -3.11 2.57
CA PHE A 49 -2.12 -3.93 1.37
C PHE A 49 -3.32 -3.57 0.51
N PHE A 50 -3.27 -3.91 -0.76
CA PHE A 50 -4.42 -3.86 -1.66
C PHE A 50 -4.60 -5.21 -2.34
N TRP A 51 -5.81 -5.46 -2.82
CA TRP A 51 -6.12 -6.65 -3.61
C TRP A 51 -7.02 -6.30 -4.78
N PHE A 52 -6.99 -7.13 -5.80
CA PHE A 52 -7.89 -7.03 -6.92
C PHE A 52 -9.16 -7.83 -6.67
N ASN A 53 -10.31 -7.25 -7.00
CA ASN A 53 -11.56 -8.00 -7.02
C ASN A 53 -11.49 -9.05 -8.14
N GLN A 54 -11.58 -10.32 -7.80
CA GLN A 54 -11.58 -11.46 -8.72
C GLN A 54 -12.89 -12.24 -8.64
N ASN A 55 -13.97 -11.60 -8.16
CA ASN A 55 -15.27 -12.23 -8.05
C ASN A 55 -15.92 -12.40 -9.44
N ALA A 56 -16.00 -13.64 -9.90
CA ALA A 56 -16.66 -14.01 -11.16
C ALA A 56 -18.17 -14.20 -11.04
N GLY A 57 -18.73 -13.98 -9.85
CA GLY A 57 -20.16 -14.14 -9.60
C GLY A 57 -21.02 -13.04 -10.22
N ILE A 58 -22.31 -13.27 -10.14
CA ILE A 58 -23.36 -12.33 -10.55
C ILE A 58 -24.23 -11.96 -9.34
N SER A 59 -24.73 -10.73 -9.32
CA SER A 59 -25.63 -10.24 -8.27
C SER A 59 -27.01 -10.90 -8.37
N GLU A 60 -27.84 -10.69 -7.37
CA GLU A 60 -29.24 -11.16 -7.36
C GLU A 60 -30.05 -10.58 -8.53
N GLU A 61 -29.68 -9.39 -9.03
CA GLU A 61 -30.29 -8.76 -10.21
C GLU A 61 -29.71 -9.27 -11.54
N GLY A 62 -28.87 -10.32 -11.53
CA GLY A 62 -28.28 -10.91 -12.74
C GLY A 62 -27.12 -10.12 -13.34
N ARG A 63 -26.53 -9.16 -12.64
CA ARG A 63 -25.41 -8.35 -13.12
C ARG A 63 -24.07 -8.91 -12.65
N PRO A 64 -23.06 -9.05 -13.52
CA PRO A 64 -21.72 -9.41 -13.08
C PRO A 64 -21.18 -8.39 -12.07
N TYR A 65 -20.52 -8.86 -10.99
CA TYR A 65 -19.84 -7.98 -10.03
C TYR A 65 -18.66 -7.21 -10.66
N LEU A 66 -18.11 -7.75 -11.74
CA LEU A 66 -17.05 -7.11 -12.52
C LEU A 66 -17.33 -7.21 -14.02
N PRO A 67 -17.04 -6.14 -14.80
CA PRO A 67 -16.98 -6.26 -16.25
C PRO A 67 -15.99 -7.35 -16.67
N LYS A 68 -16.32 -8.11 -17.71
CA LYS A 68 -15.53 -9.27 -18.16
C LYS A 68 -14.06 -8.94 -18.39
N HIS A 69 -13.76 -7.83 -19.09
CA HIS A 69 -12.38 -7.41 -19.35
C HIS A 69 -11.59 -7.17 -18.05
N LYS A 70 -12.20 -6.52 -17.03
CA LYS A 70 -11.54 -6.30 -15.74
C LYS A 70 -11.32 -7.60 -14.98
N LEU A 71 -12.26 -8.54 -15.01
CA LEU A 71 -12.08 -9.85 -14.43
C LEU A 71 -10.90 -10.59 -15.09
N GLU A 72 -10.79 -10.55 -16.42
CA GLU A 72 -9.67 -11.12 -17.16
C GLU A 72 -8.32 -10.50 -16.75
N TRP A 73 -8.24 -9.18 -16.60
CA TRP A 73 -7.03 -8.51 -16.12
C TRP A 73 -6.67 -8.94 -14.70
N PHE A 74 -7.62 -8.90 -13.78
CA PHE A 74 -7.37 -9.13 -12.36
C PHE A 74 -7.10 -10.60 -12.04
N THR A 75 -7.58 -11.53 -12.86
CA THR A 75 -7.27 -12.97 -12.73
C THR A 75 -5.98 -13.36 -13.42
N ASP A 76 -5.44 -12.56 -14.36
CA ASP A 76 -4.13 -12.81 -14.95
C ASP A 76 -3.01 -12.56 -13.94
N LYS A 77 -2.27 -13.62 -13.59
CA LYS A 77 -1.15 -13.55 -12.65
C LYS A 77 -0.07 -12.56 -13.08
N ARG A 78 0.18 -12.45 -14.40
CA ARG A 78 1.22 -11.56 -14.96
C ARG A 78 0.82 -10.10 -14.76
N PHE A 79 -0.46 -9.77 -14.93
CA PHE A 79 -0.99 -8.44 -14.64
C PHE A 79 -0.74 -8.05 -13.18
N ARG A 80 -1.13 -8.93 -12.23
CA ARG A 80 -0.93 -8.65 -10.79
C ARG A 80 0.56 -8.54 -10.42
N GLN A 81 1.42 -9.39 -11.01
CA GLN A 81 2.87 -9.30 -10.80
C GLN A 81 3.46 -8.02 -11.40
N ALA A 82 2.95 -7.57 -12.55
CA ALA A 82 3.37 -6.32 -13.16
C ALA A 82 3.06 -5.12 -12.24
N ILE A 83 1.88 -5.09 -11.64
CA ILE A 83 1.52 -4.05 -10.67
C ILE A 83 2.47 -4.09 -9.46
N LEU A 84 2.80 -5.27 -8.93
CA LEU A 84 3.76 -5.39 -7.82
C LEU A 84 5.15 -4.86 -8.16
N HIS A 85 5.63 -5.08 -9.39
CA HIS A 85 6.89 -4.53 -9.86
C HIS A 85 6.82 -3.04 -10.22
N GLY A 86 5.65 -2.57 -10.65
CA GLY A 86 5.44 -1.16 -10.98
C GLY A 86 5.29 -0.25 -9.75
N PHE A 87 4.98 -0.81 -8.60
CA PHE A 87 4.69 -0.05 -7.38
C PHE A 87 5.95 0.21 -6.56
N ASN A 88 6.38 1.47 -6.49
CA ASN A 88 7.55 1.90 -5.73
C ASN A 88 7.22 2.00 -4.23
N ARG A 89 7.27 0.86 -3.53
CA ARG A 89 6.94 0.79 -2.09
C ARG A 89 7.95 1.51 -1.21
N GLU A 90 9.23 1.49 -1.57
CA GLU A 90 10.29 2.22 -0.85
C GLU A 90 10.05 3.72 -0.94
N GLY A 91 9.86 4.24 -2.16
CA GLY A 91 9.55 5.66 -2.34
C GLY A 91 8.26 6.09 -1.64
N LEU A 92 7.26 5.21 -1.54
CA LEU A 92 6.04 5.47 -0.78
C LEU A 92 6.31 5.55 0.73
N ILE A 93 7.14 4.66 1.27
CA ILE A 93 7.54 4.67 2.68
C ILE A 93 8.26 5.97 3.00
N ASP A 94 9.17 6.40 2.13
CA ASP A 94 9.91 7.66 2.32
C ASP A 94 8.98 8.87 2.27
N ALA A 95 8.09 8.92 1.30
CA ALA A 95 7.20 10.07 1.08
C ALA A 95 6.10 10.21 2.15
N ILE A 96 5.51 9.10 2.61
CA ILE A 96 4.32 9.11 3.47
C ILE A 96 4.64 8.74 4.91
N LEU A 97 5.61 7.86 5.13
CA LEU A 97 6.00 7.39 6.45
C LEU A 97 7.35 7.94 6.91
N PHE A 98 7.92 8.91 6.19
CA PHE A 98 9.20 9.54 6.54
C PHE A 98 10.31 8.51 6.80
N GLY A 99 10.35 7.44 6.00
CA GLY A 99 11.29 6.33 6.18
C GLY A 99 11.00 5.43 7.39
N LYS A 100 9.88 5.61 8.10
CA LYS A 100 9.51 4.84 9.30
C LYS A 100 8.65 3.60 8.97
N GLY A 101 8.97 2.91 7.89
CA GLY A 101 8.25 1.72 7.46
C GLY A 101 9.17 0.66 6.90
N GLU A 102 8.61 -0.50 6.60
CA GLU A 102 9.32 -1.61 5.96
C GLU A 102 8.51 -2.12 4.76
N VAL A 103 9.23 -2.47 3.68
CA VAL A 103 8.61 -3.12 2.52
C VAL A 103 8.24 -4.55 2.89
N LEU A 104 6.95 -4.87 2.82
CA LEU A 104 6.46 -6.21 3.06
C LEU A 104 6.28 -6.96 1.73
N HIS A 105 6.67 -8.23 1.73
CA HIS A 105 6.44 -9.18 0.63
C HIS A 105 5.41 -10.26 0.99
N SER A 106 4.94 -10.23 2.24
CA SER A 106 3.91 -11.11 2.80
C SER A 106 2.88 -10.30 3.56
N ILE A 107 1.64 -10.77 3.61
CA ILE A 107 0.59 -10.18 4.46
C ILE A 107 0.82 -10.46 5.95
N ILE A 108 1.73 -11.37 6.28
CA ILE A 108 2.14 -11.64 7.66
C ILE A 108 3.48 -10.94 7.90
N PRO A 109 3.49 -9.82 8.66
CA PRO A 109 4.71 -9.05 8.89
C PRO A 109 5.68 -9.75 9.84
N PRO A 110 6.98 -9.36 9.85
CA PRO A 110 7.98 -9.94 10.74
C PRO A 110 7.62 -9.87 12.22
N ALA A 111 6.87 -8.85 12.65
CA ALA A 111 6.39 -8.72 14.04
C ALA A 111 5.47 -9.85 14.51
N LYS A 112 5.00 -10.71 13.61
CA LYS A 112 4.20 -11.91 13.95
C LYS A 112 5.07 -13.14 14.23
N GLY A 113 6.40 -13.00 14.31
CA GLY A 113 7.33 -14.04 14.72
C GLY A 113 7.23 -15.32 13.86
N GLU A 114 6.94 -16.44 14.48
CA GLU A 114 6.88 -17.77 13.84
C GLU A 114 5.88 -17.90 12.70
N TRP A 115 4.86 -17.05 12.65
CA TRP A 115 3.88 -16.99 11.57
C TRP A 115 4.42 -16.31 10.31
N HIS A 116 5.53 -15.57 10.42
CA HIS A 116 6.15 -14.90 9.29
C HIS A 116 7.02 -15.85 8.48
N ASN A 117 6.75 -15.97 7.20
CA ASN A 117 7.63 -16.69 6.27
C ASN A 117 8.58 -15.71 5.56
N PRO A 118 9.88 -15.66 5.91
CA PRO A 118 10.85 -14.77 5.27
C PRO A 118 11.22 -15.21 3.83
N ASN A 119 10.92 -16.46 3.46
CA ASN A 119 11.31 -17.07 2.19
C ASN A 119 10.22 -16.92 1.10
N VAL A 120 9.27 -16.00 1.26
CA VAL A 120 8.30 -15.70 0.22
C VAL A 120 8.98 -15.05 -1.00
N ARG A 121 8.39 -15.26 -2.19
CA ARG A 121 8.90 -14.62 -3.40
C ARG A 121 8.80 -13.10 -3.30
N LYS A 122 9.91 -12.42 -3.55
CA LYS A 122 9.98 -10.96 -3.55
C LYS A 122 9.71 -10.39 -4.94
N TYR A 123 9.04 -9.24 -4.97
CA TYR A 123 8.72 -8.48 -6.17
C TYR A 123 9.24 -7.06 -5.97
N ASP A 124 10.52 -6.86 -6.27
CA ASP A 124 11.18 -5.56 -6.12
C ASP A 124 10.70 -4.59 -7.21
N TYR A 125 10.76 -3.29 -6.91
CA TYR A 125 10.39 -2.26 -7.86
C TYR A 125 11.22 -2.35 -9.14
N SER A 126 10.55 -2.46 -10.28
CA SER A 126 11.19 -2.52 -11.59
C SER A 126 10.19 -2.25 -12.71
N ILE A 127 10.20 -1.05 -13.23
CA ILE A 127 9.36 -0.68 -14.38
C ILE A 127 9.64 -1.57 -15.61
N ALA A 128 10.88 -1.97 -15.82
CA ALA A 128 11.24 -2.84 -16.95
C ALA A 128 10.57 -4.23 -16.83
N LYS A 129 10.59 -4.84 -15.63
CA LYS A 129 9.90 -6.12 -15.38
C LYS A 129 8.38 -5.96 -15.46
N ALA A 130 7.83 -4.88 -14.94
CA ALA A 130 6.40 -4.59 -15.03
C ALA A 130 5.94 -4.52 -16.49
N LYS A 131 6.64 -3.75 -17.32
CA LYS A 131 6.35 -3.63 -18.76
C LYS A 131 6.45 -4.96 -19.49
N ALA A 132 7.51 -5.74 -19.25
CA ALA A 132 7.71 -7.04 -19.87
C ALA A 132 6.58 -8.03 -19.52
N LEU A 133 6.12 -8.03 -18.26
CA LEU A 133 5.00 -8.86 -17.82
C LEU A 133 3.69 -8.46 -18.49
N LEU A 134 3.39 -7.16 -18.57
CA LEU A 134 2.20 -6.66 -19.26
C LEU A 134 2.23 -7.03 -20.75
N GLN A 135 3.34 -6.81 -21.43
CA GLN A 135 3.50 -7.20 -22.84
C GLN A 135 3.32 -8.71 -23.05
N SER A 136 3.89 -9.54 -22.17
CA SER A 136 3.72 -11.00 -22.22
C SER A 136 2.27 -11.46 -21.98
N ALA A 137 1.48 -10.63 -21.30
CA ALA A 137 0.06 -10.85 -21.07
C ALA A 137 -0.84 -10.28 -22.19
N GLY A 138 -0.24 -9.67 -23.23
CA GLY A 138 -0.94 -9.11 -24.38
C GLY A 138 -1.38 -7.67 -24.21
N PHE A 139 -0.91 -6.98 -23.17
CA PHE A 139 -1.13 -5.54 -23.03
C PHE A 139 -0.12 -4.76 -23.86
N TYR A 140 -0.51 -3.58 -24.33
CA TYR A 140 0.34 -2.70 -25.12
C TYR A 140 0.02 -1.24 -24.85
N TRP A 141 0.98 -0.35 -25.13
CA TRP A 141 0.75 1.10 -25.10
C TRP A 141 0.45 1.58 -26.52
N ASP A 142 -0.62 2.34 -26.66
CA ASP A 142 -0.95 3.01 -27.93
C ASP A 142 -0.08 4.25 -28.19
N SER A 143 -0.38 4.98 -29.29
CA SER A 143 0.30 6.22 -29.67
C SER A 143 0.23 7.31 -28.60
N ASP A 144 -0.85 7.33 -27.82
CA ASP A 144 -1.11 8.32 -26.78
C ASP A 144 -0.58 7.88 -25.41
N ARG A 145 0.22 6.79 -25.39
CA ARG A 145 0.79 6.15 -24.19
C ARG A 145 -0.26 5.62 -23.22
N THR A 146 -1.48 5.38 -23.69
CA THR A 146 -2.50 4.70 -22.89
C THR A 146 -2.26 3.20 -22.94
N LEU A 147 -2.22 2.57 -21.74
CA LEU A 147 -2.14 1.11 -21.66
C LEU A 147 -3.47 0.49 -22.07
N LYS A 148 -3.43 -0.44 -23.03
CA LYS A 148 -4.58 -1.19 -23.51
C LYS A 148 -4.37 -2.68 -23.37
N ASP A 149 -5.46 -3.42 -23.25
CA ASP A 149 -5.43 -4.88 -23.29
C ASP A 149 -5.40 -5.38 -24.76
N ARG A 150 -5.33 -6.69 -24.93
CA ARG A 150 -5.30 -7.38 -26.25
C ARG A 150 -6.50 -7.05 -27.13
N ASN A 151 -7.63 -6.60 -26.57
CA ASN A 151 -8.85 -6.27 -27.27
C ASN A 151 -8.97 -4.77 -27.56
N GLY A 152 -7.98 -3.96 -27.15
CA GLY A 152 -7.97 -2.52 -27.32
C GLY A 152 -8.67 -1.74 -26.20
N GLU A 153 -9.16 -2.41 -25.17
CA GLU A 153 -9.78 -1.75 -24.01
C GLU A 153 -8.72 -1.02 -23.18
N PRO A 154 -8.92 0.27 -22.87
CA PRO A 154 -7.99 1.01 -22.03
C PRO A 154 -8.02 0.48 -20.60
N VAL A 155 -6.83 0.26 -20.04
CA VAL A 155 -6.69 -0.28 -18.67
C VAL A 155 -7.00 0.83 -17.67
N ARG A 156 -8.23 0.83 -17.18
CA ARG A 156 -8.73 1.76 -16.16
C ARG A 156 -9.55 1.01 -15.14
N PHE A 157 -9.29 1.29 -13.87
CA PHE A 157 -10.07 0.72 -12.76
C PHE A 157 -10.08 1.71 -11.58
N ASN A 158 -11.05 1.54 -10.70
CA ASN A 158 -11.18 2.35 -9.51
C ASN A 158 -10.42 1.69 -8.37
N LEU A 159 -9.70 2.48 -7.61
CA LEU A 159 -9.11 2.08 -6.33
C LEU A 159 -10.04 2.53 -5.21
N LEU A 160 -10.55 1.59 -4.43
CA LEU A 160 -11.35 1.88 -3.24
C LEU A 160 -10.40 2.04 -2.05
N LEU A 161 -10.48 3.16 -1.39
CA LEU A 161 -9.67 3.51 -0.21
C LEU A 161 -10.56 3.73 1.00
N VAL A 162 -10.02 3.51 2.19
CA VAL A 162 -10.63 3.99 3.43
C VAL A 162 -10.36 5.49 3.52
N GLU A 163 -11.38 6.26 3.86
CA GLU A 163 -11.28 7.72 4.00
C GLU A 163 -10.27 8.08 5.10
N SER A 164 -9.12 8.58 4.69
CA SER A 164 -8.09 9.17 5.57
C SER A 164 -7.02 9.86 4.72
N ASP A 165 -6.46 10.94 5.25
CA ASP A 165 -5.40 11.71 4.59
C ASP A 165 -4.22 10.83 4.10
N ARG A 166 -3.86 9.82 4.89
CA ARG A 166 -2.78 8.89 4.55
C ARG A 166 -3.14 8.00 3.35
N TYR A 167 -4.35 7.44 3.33
CA TYR A 167 -4.75 6.57 2.23
C TYR A 167 -5.01 7.35 0.94
N ASP A 168 -5.46 8.60 1.05
CA ASP A 168 -5.61 9.48 -0.10
C ASP A 168 -4.26 9.78 -0.75
N GLN A 169 -3.20 10.05 0.04
CA GLN A 169 -1.84 10.21 -0.45
C GLN A 169 -1.29 8.93 -1.10
N ILE A 170 -1.55 7.75 -0.52
CA ILE A 170 -1.21 6.46 -1.13
C ILE A 170 -1.93 6.30 -2.47
N GLY A 171 -3.22 6.62 -2.54
CA GLY A 171 -4.03 6.53 -3.75
C GLY A 171 -3.50 7.38 -4.89
N VAL A 172 -3.16 8.63 -4.62
CA VAL A 172 -2.56 9.55 -5.63
C VAL A 172 -1.22 9.04 -6.14
N THR A 173 -0.42 8.39 -5.30
CA THR A 173 0.89 7.83 -5.72
C THR A 173 0.72 6.56 -6.58
N PHE A 174 -0.45 5.92 -6.55
CA PHE A 174 -0.75 4.69 -7.28
C PHE A 174 -1.18 4.97 -8.74
N VAL A 175 -1.60 6.18 -9.07
CA VAL A 175 -2.08 6.60 -10.39
C VAL A 175 -0.93 7.14 -11.22
#